data_bd00f188987c2f5f77750a6e07824854
#
_entry.id   bd00f188987c2f5f77750a6e07824854
#
_cell.length_a   1.000
_cell.length_b   1.000
_cell.length_c   1.000
_cell.angle_alpha   90.00
_cell.angle_beta   90.00
_cell.angle_gamma   90.00
#
_symmetry.space_group_name_H-M   'P 1'
#
loop_
_entity.id
_entity.type
_entity.pdbx_description
1 polymer ?
#
loop_
_entity_poly.entity_id
_entity_poly.type
_entity_poly.pdbx_seq_one_letter_code
_entity_poly.pdbx_strand_id
1 'polypeptide(L)'
;ASFQELFDGDQETIDKIDPMIAKKMGFKDCYPVSGQTYSRKVDTRVVNVLAGIAASATKMSNDIRLLQHLKEVEEPFEKNQIGSSAMAYKRNPMRSERIASLSRYVLADVMNPAITSATQWFERTLDDSANKRLSIPEGFLAIDGILDLCLNVVDGLVVYPKVIEKHFMAEIPFMATENIMMDAVKNGGNRQELHEKIRQLSICLLYTSPSPRDS
;
A
#
# COMPACT_ATOMS: atom_id res chain seq x y z
N ALA A 1 -5.90 31.40 -32.10
CA ALA A 1 -6.63 32.41 -32.87
C ALA A 1 -6.60 33.78 -32.18
N SER A 2 -7.10 33.93 -30.94
CA SER A 2 -7.18 35.25 -30.26
C SER A 2 -5.82 35.91 -30.05
N PHE A 3 -4.80 35.15 -29.65
CA PHE A 3 -3.45 35.71 -29.48
C PHE A 3 -2.77 36.03 -30.82
N GLN A 4 -3.07 35.28 -31.87
CA GLN A 4 -2.57 35.61 -33.23
C GLN A 4 -3.15 36.93 -33.73
N GLU A 5 -4.41 37.18 -33.43
CA GLU A 5 -5.06 38.47 -33.76
C GLU A 5 -4.50 39.60 -32.87
N LEU A 6 -4.34 39.35 -31.57
CA LEU A 6 -3.84 40.36 -30.61
C LEU A 6 -2.38 40.81 -30.92
N PHE A 7 -1.56 39.91 -31.41
CA PHE A 7 -0.14 40.14 -31.70
C PHE A 7 0.16 40.24 -33.22
N ASP A 8 -0.86 40.50 -34.04
CA ASP A 8 -0.75 40.68 -35.50
C ASP A 8 0.03 39.50 -36.19
N GLY A 9 -0.11 38.30 -35.65
CA GLY A 9 0.53 37.11 -36.19
C GLY A 9 2.00 36.89 -35.78
N ASP A 10 2.53 37.68 -34.85
CA ASP A 10 3.87 37.47 -34.29
C ASP A 10 3.96 36.19 -33.47
N GLN A 11 4.25 35.07 -34.14
CA GLN A 11 4.31 33.75 -33.55
C GLN A 11 5.43 33.63 -32.51
N GLU A 12 6.54 34.34 -32.68
CA GLU A 12 7.66 34.27 -31.73
C GLU A 12 7.28 34.86 -30.36
N THR A 13 6.54 35.94 -30.34
CA THR A 13 6.01 36.54 -29.10
C THR A 13 4.92 35.66 -28.48
N ILE A 14 4.05 35.06 -29.28
CA ILE A 14 3.00 34.15 -28.79
C ILE A 14 3.62 32.92 -28.11
N ASP A 15 4.64 32.30 -28.70
CA ASP A 15 5.31 31.12 -28.16
C ASP A 15 6.04 31.35 -26.83
N LYS A 16 6.31 32.61 -26.47
CA LYS A 16 6.89 32.98 -25.17
C LYS A 16 5.89 33.06 -24.03
N ILE A 17 4.58 33.11 -24.33
CA ILE A 17 3.54 33.31 -23.30
C ILE A 17 3.48 32.16 -22.32
N ASP A 18 3.35 30.93 -22.80
CA ASP A 18 3.22 29.73 -21.93
C ASP A 18 4.46 29.49 -21.07
N PRO A 19 5.70 29.53 -21.61
CA PRO A 19 6.91 29.45 -20.79
C PRO A 19 7.03 30.55 -19.73
N MET A 20 6.59 31.78 -20.07
CA MET A 20 6.58 32.89 -19.12
C MET A 20 5.61 32.68 -17.97
N ILE A 21 4.41 32.17 -18.26
CA ILE A 21 3.41 31.82 -17.24
C ILE A 21 3.92 30.69 -16.37
N ALA A 22 4.45 29.61 -16.97
CA ALA A 22 5.02 28.48 -16.26
C ALA A 22 6.08 28.93 -15.26
N LYS A 23 7.03 29.77 -15.70
CA LYS A 23 8.08 30.35 -14.86
C LYS A 23 7.52 31.18 -13.71
N LYS A 24 6.52 32.04 -13.96
CA LYS A 24 5.87 32.85 -12.92
C LYS A 24 5.16 32.01 -11.88
N MET A 25 4.63 30.85 -12.27
CA MET A 25 3.98 29.90 -11.38
C MET A 25 4.94 28.92 -10.70
N GLY A 26 6.26 29.02 -10.95
CA GLY A 26 7.27 28.17 -10.34
C GLY A 26 7.47 26.82 -11.04
N PHE A 27 6.90 26.61 -12.23
CA PHE A 27 7.11 25.40 -13.02
C PHE A 27 8.30 25.57 -13.96
N LYS A 28 8.99 24.45 -14.22
CA LYS A 28 10.13 24.42 -15.11
C LYS A 28 9.73 24.49 -16.57
N ASP A 29 8.67 23.76 -16.92
CA ASP A 29 8.19 23.55 -18.29
C ASP A 29 6.65 23.59 -18.34
N CYS A 30 6.11 23.73 -19.53
CA CYS A 30 4.69 23.58 -19.86
C CYS A 30 4.50 22.54 -20.96
N TYR A 31 3.27 22.08 -21.16
CA TYR A 31 2.97 21.20 -22.29
C TYR A 31 3.12 21.97 -23.61
N PRO A 32 3.90 21.43 -24.56
CA PRO A 32 4.13 22.13 -25.83
C PRO A 32 2.85 22.27 -26.67
N VAL A 33 1.92 21.32 -26.52
CA VAL A 33 0.63 21.34 -27.18
C VAL A 33 -0.44 20.82 -26.21
N SER A 34 -1.53 21.56 -26.08
CA SER A 34 -2.73 21.14 -25.38
C SER A 34 -3.98 21.63 -26.12
N GLY A 35 -5.13 20.98 -25.89
CA GLY A 35 -6.42 21.48 -26.37
C GLY A 35 -7.06 22.45 -25.37
N GLN A 36 -8.38 22.42 -25.22
CA GLN A 36 -9.10 23.22 -24.21
C GLN A 36 -8.69 22.85 -22.78
N THR A 37 -8.20 21.64 -22.58
CA THR A 37 -7.73 21.12 -21.28
C THR A 37 -6.47 20.31 -21.49
N TYR A 38 -5.73 20.05 -20.40
CA TYR A 38 -4.68 19.06 -20.40
C TYR A 38 -5.27 17.64 -20.65
N SER A 39 -4.45 16.73 -21.14
CA SER A 39 -4.85 15.32 -21.30
C SER A 39 -5.28 14.71 -19.98
N ARG A 40 -6.45 14.09 -19.92
CA ARG A 40 -6.95 13.40 -18.70
C ARG A 40 -6.09 12.22 -18.26
N LYS A 41 -5.14 11.82 -19.09
CA LYS A 41 -4.07 10.88 -18.72
C LYS A 41 -3.23 11.36 -17.52
N VAL A 42 -3.15 12.68 -17.31
CA VAL A 42 -2.48 13.26 -16.12
C VAL A 42 -3.21 12.86 -14.85
N ASP A 43 -4.53 12.95 -14.84
CA ASP A 43 -5.35 12.55 -13.69
C ASP A 43 -5.14 11.06 -13.33
N THR A 44 -5.07 10.21 -14.36
CA THR A 44 -4.73 8.78 -14.21
C THR A 44 -3.36 8.58 -13.54
N ARG A 45 -2.35 9.35 -13.93
CA ARG A 45 -1.00 9.27 -13.33
C ARG A 45 -1.03 9.67 -11.87
N VAL A 46 -1.74 10.74 -11.53
CA VAL A 46 -1.87 11.23 -10.14
C VAL A 46 -2.51 10.17 -9.27
N VAL A 47 -3.69 9.66 -9.66
CA VAL A 47 -4.42 8.66 -8.85
C VAL A 47 -3.65 7.34 -8.76
N ASN A 48 -2.88 6.94 -9.78
CA ASN A 48 -2.00 5.78 -9.69
C ASN A 48 -0.90 5.94 -8.62
N VAL A 49 -0.37 7.13 -8.42
CA VAL A 49 0.59 7.38 -7.32
C VAL A 49 -0.10 7.21 -5.96
N LEU A 50 -1.31 7.76 -5.80
CA LEU A 50 -2.11 7.57 -4.59
C LEU A 50 -2.40 6.09 -4.32
N ALA A 51 -2.75 5.34 -5.37
CA ALA A 51 -2.96 3.90 -5.28
C ALA A 51 -1.69 3.14 -4.86
N GLY A 52 -0.52 3.55 -5.32
CA GLY A 52 0.77 3.00 -4.88
C GLY A 52 0.99 3.17 -3.38
N ILE A 53 0.68 4.35 -2.84
CA ILE A 53 0.72 4.62 -1.39
C ILE A 53 -0.29 3.73 -0.65
N ALA A 54 -1.53 3.67 -1.13
CA ALA A 54 -2.58 2.85 -0.55
C ALA A 54 -2.22 1.35 -0.53
N ALA A 55 -1.58 0.84 -1.58
CA ALA A 55 -1.10 -0.54 -1.64
C ALA A 55 -0.07 -0.85 -0.56
N SER A 56 0.90 0.05 -0.36
CA SER A 56 1.92 -0.08 0.69
C SER A 56 1.29 -0.04 2.08
N ALA A 57 0.37 0.90 2.33
CA ALA A 57 -0.36 1.00 3.59
C ALA A 57 -1.21 -0.24 3.88
N THR A 58 -1.85 -0.82 2.84
CA THR A 58 -2.59 -2.08 2.96
C THR A 58 -1.68 -3.22 3.40
N LYS A 59 -0.50 -3.34 2.77
CA LYS A 59 0.47 -4.39 3.11
C LYS A 59 0.88 -4.28 4.58
N MET A 60 1.31 -3.10 5.02
CA MET A 60 1.69 -2.84 6.40
C MET A 60 0.55 -3.15 7.39
N SER A 61 -0.66 -2.66 7.11
CA SER A 61 -1.80 -2.87 8.01
C SER A 61 -2.21 -4.33 8.13
N ASN A 62 -2.10 -5.10 7.06
CA ASN A 62 -2.38 -6.53 7.09
C ASN A 62 -1.34 -7.29 7.92
N ASP A 63 -0.06 -6.95 7.81
CA ASP A 63 0.98 -7.55 8.65
C ASP A 63 0.74 -7.27 10.13
N ILE A 64 0.42 -6.03 10.50
CA ILE A 64 0.10 -5.67 11.88
C ILE A 64 -1.11 -6.46 12.40
N ARG A 65 -2.16 -6.61 11.59
CA ARG A 65 -3.34 -7.41 11.95
C ARG A 65 -3.01 -8.88 12.20
N LEU A 66 -2.14 -9.47 11.38
CA LEU A 66 -1.67 -10.84 11.55
C LEU A 66 -0.80 -10.99 12.80
N LEU A 67 0.14 -10.07 13.01
CA LEU A 67 0.99 -10.08 14.20
C LEU A 67 0.20 -9.84 15.49
N GLN A 68 -0.85 -9.02 15.45
CA GLN A 68 -1.75 -8.82 16.58
C GLN A 68 -2.60 -10.07 16.85
N HIS A 69 -3.01 -10.80 15.81
CA HIS A 69 -3.66 -12.11 15.98
C HIS A 69 -2.74 -13.11 16.71
N LEU A 70 -1.44 -13.11 16.39
CA LEU A 70 -0.41 -13.90 17.06
C LEU A 70 -0.04 -13.37 18.45
N LYS A 71 -0.56 -12.21 18.84
CA LYS A 71 -0.21 -11.50 20.09
C LYS A 71 1.27 -11.10 20.20
N GLU A 72 1.92 -10.92 19.08
CA GLU A 72 3.32 -10.53 18.99
C GLU A 72 3.48 -9.01 18.98
N VAL A 73 2.50 -8.32 18.40
CA VAL A 73 2.44 -6.86 18.27
C VAL A 73 1.01 -6.40 18.51
N GLU A 74 0.83 -5.21 19.07
CA GLU A 74 -0.47 -4.54 19.15
C GLU A 74 -0.35 -3.09 18.66
N GLU A 75 -1.40 -2.60 17.99
CA GLU A 75 -1.54 -1.18 17.73
C GLU A 75 -1.85 -0.42 19.02
N PRO A 76 -1.57 0.91 19.11
CA PRO A 76 -1.81 1.67 20.32
C PRO A 76 -3.29 1.62 20.73
N PHE A 77 -3.50 1.42 22.04
CA PHE A 77 -4.83 1.40 22.63
C PHE A 77 -4.97 2.58 23.63
N GLU A 78 -5.91 3.46 23.38
CA GLU A 78 -6.13 4.62 24.23
C GLU A 78 -6.84 4.24 25.54
N LYS A 79 -6.52 4.96 26.63
CA LYS A 79 -7.08 4.67 27.97
C LYS A 79 -8.61 4.64 28.00
N ASN A 80 -9.27 5.41 27.15
CA ASN A 80 -10.72 5.52 27.08
C ASN A 80 -11.33 4.77 25.87
N GLN A 81 -10.52 3.98 25.16
CA GLN A 81 -10.98 3.24 23.99
C GLN A 81 -11.75 1.98 24.44
N ILE A 82 -12.96 1.80 23.92
CA ILE A 82 -13.77 0.60 24.15
C ILE A 82 -13.46 -0.39 23.03
N GLY A 83 -12.83 -1.52 23.35
CA GLY A 83 -12.47 -2.55 22.36
C GLY A 83 -13.66 -3.40 21.89
N SER A 84 -14.61 -3.67 22.78
CA SER A 84 -15.82 -4.44 22.48
C SER A 84 -16.85 -4.22 23.59
N SER A 85 -18.12 -4.09 23.22
CA SER A 85 -19.23 -3.99 24.18
C SER A 85 -19.51 -5.30 24.92
N ALA A 86 -19.13 -6.45 24.35
CA ALA A 86 -19.39 -7.77 24.91
C ALA A 86 -18.19 -8.36 25.66
N MET A 87 -16.96 -8.00 25.28
CA MET A 87 -15.71 -8.53 25.84
C MET A 87 -14.74 -7.40 26.12
N ALA A 88 -14.72 -6.91 27.37
CA ALA A 88 -13.95 -5.73 27.77
C ALA A 88 -12.42 -5.88 27.57
N TYR A 89 -11.90 -7.11 27.56
CA TYR A 89 -10.48 -7.40 27.35
C TYR A 89 -10.08 -7.48 25.86
N LYS A 90 -11.05 -7.51 24.95
CA LYS A 90 -10.79 -7.71 23.52
C LYS A 90 -10.22 -6.42 22.90
N ARG A 91 -9.03 -6.53 22.36
CA ARG A 91 -8.36 -5.46 21.60
C ARG A 91 -8.33 -5.83 20.14
N ASN A 92 -9.03 -5.05 19.32
CA ASN A 92 -9.06 -5.24 17.88
C ASN A 92 -8.13 -4.22 17.21
N PRO A 93 -7.45 -4.58 16.10
CA PRO A 93 -6.61 -3.67 15.33
C PRO A 93 -7.47 -2.74 14.47
N MET A 94 -8.31 -1.90 15.10
CA MET A 94 -9.32 -1.10 14.42
C MET A 94 -8.73 -0.03 13.50
N ARG A 95 -7.56 0.52 13.84
CA ARG A 95 -6.87 1.51 13.00
C ARG A 95 -6.30 0.84 11.74
N SER A 96 -5.65 -0.31 11.92
CA SER A 96 -5.15 -1.11 10.79
C SER A 96 -6.28 -1.63 9.89
N GLU A 97 -7.42 -2.01 10.45
CA GLU A 97 -8.62 -2.37 9.69
C GLU A 97 -9.16 -1.18 8.88
N ARG A 98 -9.15 0.03 9.45
CA ARG A 98 -9.57 1.26 8.77
C ARG A 98 -8.61 1.65 7.66
N ILE A 99 -7.29 1.54 7.88
CA ILE A 99 -6.27 1.72 6.83
C ILE A 99 -6.57 0.81 5.64
N ALA A 100 -6.75 -0.49 5.87
CA ALA A 100 -7.04 -1.45 4.82
C ALA A 100 -8.37 -1.15 4.09
N SER A 101 -9.38 -0.67 4.83
CA SER A 101 -10.69 -0.31 4.26
C SER A 101 -10.62 0.92 3.35
N LEU A 102 -10.00 2.01 3.81
CA LEU A 102 -9.80 3.24 3.01
C LEU A 102 -8.90 2.98 1.80
N SER A 103 -7.87 2.17 1.98
CA SER A 103 -6.95 1.82 0.89
C SER A 103 -7.67 1.09 -0.25
N ARG A 104 -8.62 0.21 0.05
CA ARG A 104 -9.43 -0.43 -0.99
C ARG A 104 -10.24 0.57 -1.81
N TYR A 105 -10.74 1.61 -1.17
CA TYR A 105 -11.42 2.69 -1.88
C TYR A 105 -10.50 3.36 -2.89
N VAL A 106 -9.31 3.78 -2.46
CA VAL A 106 -8.32 4.43 -3.34
C VAL A 106 -7.86 3.51 -4.46
N LEU A 107 -7.64 2.23 -4.18
CA LEU A 107 -7.25 1.23 -5.19
C LEU A 107 -8.35 1.03 -6.25
N ALA A 108 -9.62 1.05 -5.86
CA ALA A 108 -10.74 0.96 -6.79
C ALA A 108 -10.93 2.24 -7.61
N ASP A 109 -10.64 3.40 -7.01
CA ASP A 109 -10.81 4.72 -7.63
C ASP A 109 -9.91 4.93 -8.86
N VAL A 110 -8.81 4.21 -9.00
CA VAL A 110 -7.93 4.24 -10.18
C VAL A 110 -8.69 4.08 -11.51
N MET A 111 -9.77 3.31 -11.50
CA MET A 111 -10.58 3.06 -12.69
C MET A 111 -11.31 4.32 -13.18
N ASN A 112 -11.68 5.24 -12.29
CA ASN A 112 -12.37 6.47 -12.65
C ASN A 112 -11.58 7.33 -13.64
N PRO A 113 -10.38 7.84 -13.30
CA PRO A 113 -9.59 8.64 -14.24
C PRO A 113 -9.08 7.84 -15.44
N ALA A 114 -8.85 6.53 -15.27
CA ALA A 114 -8.43 5.66 -16.36
C ALA A 114 -9.51 5.58 -17.46
N ILE A 115 -10.76 5.31 -17.09
CA ILE A 115 -11.90 5.25 -18.00
C ILE A 115 -12.15 6.62 -18.60
N THR A 116 -12.17 7.69 -17.79
CA THR A 116 -12.34 9.06 -18.26
C THR A 116 -11.32 9.44 -19.34
N SER A 117 -10.04 9.07 -19.12
CA SER A 117 -9.00 9.35 -20.11
C SER A 117 -9.15 8.52 -21.41
N ALA A 118 -9.63 7.28 -21.29
CA ALA A 118 -9.80 6.37 -22.43
C ALA A 118 -11.00 6.74 -23.31
N THR A 119 -12.04 7.34 -22.73
CA THR A 119 -13.27 7.72 -23.42
C THR A 119 -13.31 9.18 -23.85
N GLN A 120 -12.26 9.94 -23.62
CA GLN A 120 -12.14 11.34 -24.02
C GLN A 120 -12.23 11.48 -25.55
N TRP A 121 -13.14 12.32 -26.02
CA TRP A 121 -13.28 12.61 -27.45
C TRP A 121 -12.36 13.77 -27.84
N PHE A 122 -11.58 13.59 -28.89
CA PHE A 122 -10.70 14.62 -29.45
C PHE A 122 -9.99 15.45 -28.37
N GLU A 123 -10.34 16.72 -28.25
CA GLU A 123 -9.76 17.63 -27.27
C GLU A 123 -10.40 17.50 -25.88
N ARG A 124 -11.72 17.28 -25.83
CA ARG A 124 -12.49 17.22 -24.60
C ARG A 124 -13.91 16.70 -24.81
N THR A 125 -14.41 15.96 -23.79
CA THR A 125 -15.83 15.76 -23.51
C THR A 125 -16.16 16.30 -22.13
N LEU A 126 -17.42 16.75 -21.90
CA LEU A 126 -17.84 17.32 -20.60
C LEU A 126 -18.12 16.25 -19.54
N ASP A 127 -18.20 14.98 -19.90
CA ASP A 127 -18.41 13.86 -18.99
C ASP A 127 -17.26 13.66 -17.99
N ASP A 128 -16.08 14.21 -18.27
CA ASP A 128 -14.93 14.21 -17.39
C ASP A 128 -15.17 15.07 -16.12
N SER A 129 -15.97 16.10 -16.23
CA SER A 129 -16.02 17.19 -15.29
C SER A 129 -16.54 16.79 -13.90
N ALA A 130 -17.64 16.06 -13.84
CA ALA A 130 -18.23 15.61 -12.57
C ALA A 130 -17.39 14.50 -11.93
N ASN A 131 -17.00 13.49 -12.70
CA ASN A 131 -16.25 12.35 -12.20
C ASN A 131 -14.93 12.77 -11.54
N LYS A 132 -14.09 13.57 -12.22
CA LYS A 132 -12.79 14.00 -11.67
C LYS A 132 -12.91 14.84 -10.39
N ARG A 133 -14.03 15.55 -10.21
CA ARG A 133 -14.26 16.35 -8.99
C ARG A 133 -14.60 15.51 -7.78
N LEU A 134 -14.98 14.27 -7.97
CA LEU A 134 -15.17 13.27 -6.91
C LEU A 134 -13.89 12.45 -6.73
N SER A 135 -13.46 11.77 -7.77
CA SER A 135 -12.36 10.78 -7.71
C SER A 135 -11.04 11.40 -7.22
N ILE A 136 -10.63 12.54 -7.75
CA ILE A 136 -9.34 13.13 -7.37
C ILE A 136 -9.36 13.65 -5.92
N PRO A 137 -10.28 14.54 -5.51
CA PRO A 137 -10.31 15.03 -4.12
C PRO A 137 -10.50 13.92 -3.10
N GLU A 138 -11.41 12.98 -3.34
CA GLU A 138 -11.66 11.88 -2.42
C GLU A 138 -10.45 10.94 -2.31
N GLY A 139 -9.74 10.70 -3.40
CA GLY A 139 -8.47 9.96 -3.40
C GLY A 139 -7.42 10.61 -2.50
N PHE A 140 -7.24 11.93 -2.59
CA PHE A 140 -6.32 12.68 -1.72
C PHE A 140 -6.76 12.68 -0.27
N LEU A 141 -8.04 12.95 0.03
CA LEU A 141 -8.57 12.93 1.39
C LEU A 141 -8.45 11.55 2.04
N ALA A 142 -8.70 10.50 1.27
CA ALA A 142 -8.55 9.13 1.77
C ALA A 142 -7.08 8.82 2.09
N ILE A 143 -6.13 9.21 1.24
CA ILE A 143 -4.70 9.01 1.48
C ILE A 143 -4.23 9.82 2.68
N ASP A 144 -4.66 11.05 2.84
CA ASP A 144 -4.34 11.87 4.01
C ASP A 144 -4.76 11.17 5.31
N GLY A 145 -6.02 10.72 5.37
CA GLY A 145 -6.51 9.95 6.52
C GLY A 145 -5.80 8.60 6.73
N ILE A 146 -5.38 7.92 5.65
CA ILE A 146 -4.57 6.70 5.74
C ILE A 146 -3.21 6.99 6.36
N LEU A 147 -2.54 8.05 5.92
CA LEU A 147 -1.20 8.41 6.41
C LEU A 147 -1.25 8.82 7.89
N ASP A 148 -2.24 9.59 8.30
CA ASP A 148 -2.46 9.93 9.71
C ASP A 148 -2.66 8.69 10.58
N LEU A 149 -3.46 7.73 10.12
CA LEU A 149 -3.65 6.47 10.81
C LEU A 149 -2.35 5.65 10.86
N CYS A 150 -1.58 5.61 9.77
CA CYS A 150 -0.29 4.93 9.74
C CYS A 150 0.68 5.51 10.76
N LEU A 151 0.81 6.85 10.82
CA LEU A 151 1.65 7.54 11.80
C LEU A 151 1.22 7.19 13.23
N ASN A 152 -0.08 7.27 13.52
CA ASN A 152 -0.61 6.94 14.83
C ASN A 152 -0.32 5.49 15.25
N VAL A 153 -0.47 4.54 14.33
CA VAL A 153 -0.21 3.11 14.60
C VAL A 153 1.28 2.89 14.87
N VAL A 154 2.17 3.45 14.03
CA VAL A 154 3.62 3.23 14.13
C VAL A 154 4.21 3.89 15.38
N ASP A 155 3.76 5.10 15.73
CA ASP A 155 4.25 5.84 16.90
C ASP A 155 3.93 5.14 18.23
N GLY A 156 2.80 4.44 18.29
CA GLY A 156 2.35 3.76 19.51
C GLY A 156 2.41 2.23 19.49
N LEU A 157 3.13 1.63 18.56
CA LEU A 157 3.19 0.18 18.38
C LEU A 157 3.78 -0.51 19.61
N VAL A 158 3.07 -1.50 20.16
CA VAL A 158 3.51 -2.29 21.29
C VAL A 158 4.03 -3.64 20.80
N VAL A 159 5.25 -4.00 21.18
CA VAL A 159 5.89 -5.26 20.81
C VAL A 159 6.02 -6.14 22.04
N TYR A 160 5.72 -7.44 21.91
CA TYR A 160 5.83 -8.46 22.96
C TYR A 160 6.99 -9.43 22.69
N PRO A 161 8.25 -9.08 23.05
CA PRO A 161 9.43 -9.88 22.71
C PRO A 161 9.37 -11.33 23.20
N LYS A 162 8.81 -11.53 24.41
CA LYS A 162 8.69 -12.89 25.00
C LYS A 162 7.73 -13.80 24.23
N VAL A 163 6.68 -13.24 23.63
CA VAL A 163 5.75 -13.99 22.78
C VAL A 163 6.43 -14.37 21.48
N ILE A 164 7.13 -13.40 20.87
CA ILE A 164 7.91 -13.62 19.65
C ILE A 164 8.98 -14.70 19.90
N GLU A 165 9.73 -14.59 20.99
CA GLU A 165 10.74 -15.58 21.37
C GLU A 165 10.14 -16.99 21.53
N LYS A 166 8.99 -17.12 22.17
CA LYS A 166 8.30 -18.40 22.32
C LYS A 166 7.94 -18.99 20.95
N HIS A 167 7.37 -18.22 20.05
CA HIS A 167 7.01 -18.70 18.72
C HIS A 167 8.26 -19.05 17.90
N PHE A 168 9.27 -18.18 17.95
CA PHE A 168 10.53 -18.40 17.25
C PHE A 168 11.23 -19.68 17.73
N MET A 169 11.31 -19.91 19.05
CA MET A 169 11.93 -21.12 19.61
C MET A 169 11.18 -22.40 19.22
N ALA A 170 9.87 -22.32 18.99
CA ALA A 170 9.09 -23.46 18.52
C ALA A 170 9.42 -23.81 17.05
N GLU A 171 9.77 -22.82 16.24
CA GLU A 171 10.08 -23.00 14.81
C GLU A 171 11.57 -23.26 14.53
N ILE A 172 12.49 -22.91 15.45
CA ILE A 172 13.94 -23.07 15.26
C ILE A 172 14.35 -24.48 14.80
N PRO A 173 13.82 -25.57 15.37
CA PRO A 173 14.21 -26.92 14.96
C PRO A 173 13.95 -27.19 13.47
N PHE A 174 12.86 -26.62 12.95
CA PHE A 174 12.51 -26.74 11.54
C PHE A 174 13.33 -25.79 10.65
N MET A 175 13.56 -24.55 11.11
CA MET A 175 14.39 -23.59 10.41
C MET A 175 15.86 -24.02 10.29
N ALA A 176 16.39 -24.72 11.28
CA ALA A 176 17.76 -25.24 11.28
C ALA A 176 17.98 -26.41 10.30
N THR A 177 16.92 -27.02 9.76
CA THR A 177 17.02 -28.21 8.91
C THR A 177 17.86 -27.98 7.66
N GLU A 178 17.82 -26.78 7.07
CA GLU A 178 18.66 -26.44 5.92
C GLU A 178 20.14 -26.40 6.29
N ASN A 179 20.49 -25.78 7.41
CA ASN A 179 21.87 -25.73 7.90
C ASN A 179 22.40 -27.12 8.22
N ILE A 180 21.60 -27.96 8.89
CA ILE A 180 21.93 -29.34 9.20
C ILE A 180 22.17 -30.13 7.91
N MET A 181 21.31 -29.99 6.91
CA MET A 181 21.46 -30.65 5.61
C MET A 181 22.74 -30.19 4.91
N MET A 182 23.03 -28.91 4.89
CA MET A 182 24.23 -28.38 4.23
C MET A 182 25.51 -28.80 4.92
N ASP A 183 25.54 -28.87 6.24
CA ASP A 183 26.68 -29.38 6.99
C ASP A 183 26.91 -30.91 6.74
N ALA A 184 25.82 -31.65 6.69
CA ALA A 184 25.93 -33.09 6.34
C ALA A 184 26.43 -33.32 4.90
N VAL A 185 26.03 -32.48 3.95
CA VAL A 185 26.54 -32.50 2.57
C VAL A 185 28.03 -32.17 2.52
N LYS A 186 28.48 -31.15 3.26
CA LYS A 186 29.92 -30.84 3.38
C LYS A 186 30.76 -32.00 3.90
N ASN A 187 30.16 -32.86 4.74
CA ASN A 187 30.79 -34.09 5.27
C ASN A 187 30.58 -35.33 4.38
N GLY A 188 30.20 -35.13 3.11
CA GLY A 188 30.10 -36.22 2.11
C GLY A 188 28.71 -36.86 1.99
N GLY A 189 27.69 -36.32 2.65
CA GLY A 189 26.31 -36.82 2.53
C GLY A 189 25.65 -36.49 1.19
N ASN A 190 24.77 -37.40 0.74
CA ASN A 190 23.94 -37.17 -0.45
C ASN A 190 22.80 -36.20 -0.13
N ARG A 191 22.79 -35.03 -0.79
CA ARG A 191 21.79 -33.96 -0.57
C ARG A 191 20.35 -34.46 -0.74
N GLN A 192 20.07 -35.29 -1.74
CA GLN A 192 18.69 -35.72 -2.01
C GLN A 192 18.19 -36.70 -0.94
N GLU A 193 19.04 -37.64 -0.52
CA GLU A 193 18.72 -38.60 0.55
C GLU A 193 18.53 -37.90 1.89
N LEU A 194 19.37 -36.91 2.19
CA LEU A 194 19.28 -36.12 3.41
C LEU A 194 18.00 -35.26 3.41
N HIS A 195 17.68 -34.62 2.28
CA HIS A 195 16.44 -33.87 2.13
C HIS A 195 15.22 -34.76 2.37
N GLU A 196 15.17 -35.95 1.78
CA GLU A 196 14.02 -36.83 1.95
C GLU A 196 13.90 -37.33 3.41
N LYS A 197 15.02 -37.66 4.07
CA LYS A 197 15.02 -38.04 5.50
C LYS A 197 14.51 -36.89 6.39
N ILE A 198 15.00 -35.66 6.16
CA ILE A 198 14.54 -34.47 6.92
C ILE A 198 13.06 -34.24 6.68
N ARG A 199 12.60 -34.35 5.42
CA ARG A 199 11.17 -34.18 5.08
C ARG A 199 10.29 -35.19 5.83
N GLN A 200 10.66 -36.47 5.84
CA GLN A 200 9.91 -37.51 6.52
C GLN A 200 9.87 -37.29 8.04
N LEU A 201 11.00 -36.94 8.65
CA LEU A 201 11.06 -36.63 10.08
C LEU A 201 10.25 -35.39 10.45
N SER A 202 10.33 -34.33 9.65
CA SER A 202 9.57 -33.08 9.89
C SER A 202 8.07 -33.33 9.79
N ILE A 203 7.60 -34.08 8.80
CA ILE A 203 6.20 -34.48 8.67
C ILE A 203 5.76 -35.34 9.87
N CYS A 204 6.56 -36.31 10.27
CA CYS A 204 6.27 -37.16 11.42
C CYS A 204 6.09 -36.30 12.70
N LEU A 205 7.01 -35.38 12.95
CA LEU A 205 6.93 -34.46 14.10
C LEU A 205 5.70 -33.58 14.09
N LEU A 206 5.32 -33.02 12.92
CA LEU A 206 4.14 -32.18 12.77
C LEU A 206 2.83 -32.93 13.09
N TYR A 207 2.76 -34.23 12.73
CA TYR A 207 1.57 -35.05 12.98
C TYR A 207 1.54 -35.69 14.39
N THR A 208 2.71 -35.83 15.03
CA THR A 208 2.81 -36.48 16.35
C THR A 208 3.06 -35.51 17.49
N SER A 209 3.38 -34.24 17.21
CA SER A 209 3.45 -33.20 18.23
C SER A 209 2.08 -32.99 18.88
N PRO A 210 1.97 -32.98 20.20
CA PRO A 210 0.72 -32.63 20.87
C PRO A 210 0.27 -31.26 20.40
N SER A 211 -0.99 -31.17 19.98
CA SER A 211 -1.61 -29.90 19.64
C SER A 211 -1.53 -28.96 20.85
N PRO A 212 -1.33 -27.64 20.67
CA PRO A 212 -1.45 -26.68 21.77
C PRO A 212 -2.81 -26.72 22.51
N ARG A 213 -3.76 -27.50 21.99
CA ARG A 213 -5.07 -27.76 22.62
C ARG A 213 -5.04 -28.94 23.61
N ASP A 214 -3.97 -29.71 23.62
CA ASP A 214 -3.83 -30.92 24.45
C ASP A 214 -2.95 -30.71 25.69
N SER A 215 -2.56 -29.42 25.95
CA SER A 215 -1.78 -28.99 27.12
C SER A 215 -2.56 -28.07 28.04
#